data_2d633cfa3fda7248276e85f4a31dbc6f
#
_entry.id   2d633cfa3fda7248276e85f4a31dbc6f
#
_cell.length_a   1.000
_cell.length_b   1.000
_cell.length_c   1.000
_cell.angle_alpha   90.00
_cell.angle_beta   90.00
_cell.angle_gamma   90.00
#
_symmetry.space_group_name_H-M   'P 1'
#
loop_
_entity.id
_entity.type
_entity.pdbx_description
1 polymer ?
#
loop_
_entity_poly.entity_id
_entity_poly.type
_entity_poly.pdbx_seq_one_letter_code
_entity_poly.pdbx_strand_id
1 'polypeptide(L)'
;MSEHDEKTAEPEELEISLGDPGTFRTLLDAISEGTYIAGPDGRILDANPAFLQMIGAGSIEDMEDHGGDKLWVSPSRRAELEELVAERGSVHEFEIEARRLDGSIITVLETCQAKRSSTGEIQAFYGVLLDVTERKSWREQLVELSVRDPLTGCYNQRYLENQRHELERPSRFWGCLILDLVGLKTVNEQFGQEEGDRVLQRFAHFVIRHKRAEDVLVRLGGDEFALLVEVRTPDNMKIIAQRLLDHGPQQAPLAFGVGYAYRKPGEKVEQILARANQDLLNAQGGDALQERRNI
;
A
#
# COMPACT_ATOMS: atom_id res chain seq x y z
N MET A 1 40.50 48.45 -57.48
CA MET A 1 41.10 47.77 -56.32
C MET A 1 40.35 48.29 -55.12
N SER A 2 39.33 47.55 -54.68
CA SER A 2 38.53 47.82 -53.49
C SER A 2 38.65 46.58 -52.60
N GLU A 3 39.41 46.73 -51.55
CA GLU A 3 39.51 45.75 -50.48
C GLU A 3 38.16 45.72 -49.69
N HIS A 4 37.47 44.61 -49.74
CA HIS A 4 36.36 44.32 -48.83
C HIS A 4 36.97 43.82 -47.50
N ASP A 5 36.91 44.65 -46.49
CA ASP A 5 37.09 44.22 -45.10
C ASP A 5 35.90 43.33 -44.67
N GLU A 6 36.10 42.03 -44.71
CA GLU A 6 35.24 41.05 -44.01
C GLU A 6 35.57 41.12 -42.52
N LYS A 7 34.77 41.87 -41.77
CA LYS A 7 34.73 41.77 -40.30
C LYS A 7 34.12 40.42 -39.95
N THR A 8 34.99 39.44 -39.69
CA THR A 8 34.62 38.23 -38.96
C THR A 8 34.09 38.60 -37.57
N ALA A 9 32.78 38.48 -37.34
CA ALA A 9 32.18 38.55 -36.04
C ALA A 9 32.69 37.32 -35.23
N GLU A 10 33.44 37.57 -34.18
CA GLU A 10 33.77 36.55 -33.20
C GLU A 10 32.43 36.03 -32.59
N PRO A 11 32.28 34.70 -32.38
CA PRO A 11 31.09 34.18 -31.73
C PRO A 11 31.05 34.74 -30.32
N GLU A 12 29.95 35.43 -29.96
CA GLU A 12 29.64 35.75 -28.57
C GLU A 12 29.67 34.43 -27.74
N GLU A 13 30.68 34.27 -26.89
CA GLU A 13 30.71 33.23 -25.92
C GLU A 13 29.50 33.46 -24.97
N LEU A 14 28.47 32.62 -25.13
CA LEU A 14 27.37 32.59 -24.18
C LEU A 14 27.91 32.14 -22.81
N GLU A 15 28.18 33.09 -21.94
CA GLU A 15 28.46 32.80 -20.50
C GLU A 15 27.17 32.29 -19.82
N ILE A 16 26.89 30.99 -19.97
CA ILE A 16 25.77 30.33 -19.26
C ILE A 16 26.28 29.97 -17.88
N SER A 17 25.76 30.63 -16.84
CA SER A 17 26.12 30.39 -15.44
C SER A 17 24.88 30.31 -14.57
N LEU A 18 24.88 29.35 -13.60
CA LEU A 18 23.85 29.28 -12.54
C LEU A 18 23.83 30.54 -11.64
N GLY A 19 24.87 31.38 -11.70
CA GLY A 19 24.92 32.69 -11.04
C GLY A 19 24.12 33.78 -11.76
N ASP A 20 23.76 33.57 -13.02
CA ASP A 20 22.88 34.49 -13.75
C ASP A 20 21.41 34.25 -13.39
N PRO A 21 20.68 35.28 -12.88
CA PRO A 21 19.30 35.14 -12.46
C PRO A 21 18.36 34.63 -13.59
N GLY A 22 18.59 35.03 -14.83
CA GLY A 22 17.77 34.60 -15.98
C GLY A 22 17.98 33.11 -16.30
N THR A 23 19.20 32.65 -16.33
CA THR A 23 19.57 31.25 -16.52
C THR A 23 19.02 30.39 -15.39
N PHE A 24 19.16 30.84 -14.14
CA PHE A 24 18.63 30.12 -12.97
C PHE A 24 17.11 30.00 -13.01
N ARG A 25 16.39 31.09 -13.34
CA ARG A 25 14.93 31.07 -13.48
C ARG A 25 14.48 30.10 -14.57
N THR A 26 15.12 30.15 -15.75
CA THR A 26 14.82 29.24 -16.84
C THR A 26 14.99 27.78 -16.44
N LEU A 27 16.03 27.48 -15.66
CA LEU A 27 16.24 26.13 -15.13
C LEU A 27 15.13 25.71 -14.17
N LEU A 28 14.75 26.58 -13.21
CA LEU A 28 13.65 26.30 -12.27
C LEU A 28 12.32 26.08 -12.99
N ASP A 29 12.06 26.82 -14.07
CA ASP A 29 10.82 26.70 -14.83
C ASP A 29 10.80 25.42 -15.70
N ALA A 30 11.97 24.83 -16.00
CA ALA A 30 12.10 23.62 -16.82
C ALA A 30 12.04 22.31 -16.00
N ILE A 31 12.21 22.36 -14.67
CA ILE A 31 12.14 21.14 -13.84
C ILE A 31 10.69 20.75 -13.57
N SER A 32 10.46 19.43 -13.44
CA SER A 32 9.13 18.85 -13.22
C SER A 32 8.67 18.90 -11.76
N GLU A 33 9.60 19.10 -10.84
CA GLU A 33 9.33 19.25 -9.43
C GLU A 33 8.78 20.65 -9.15
N GLY A 34 7.75 20.71 -8.29
CA GLY A 34 7.20 21.98 -7.82
C GLY A 34 8.20 22.68 -6.91
N THR A 35 8.64 23.90 -7.26
CA THR A 35 9.47 24.71 -6.37
C THR A 35 8.71 25.95 -5.92
N TYR A 36 8.90 26.32 -4.66
CA TYR A 36 8.25 27.48 -4.07
C TYR A 36 9.13 28.21 -3.07
N ILE A 37 8.80 29.46 -2.83
CA ILE A 37 9.30 30.29 -1.73
C ILE A 37 8.10 30.69 -0.90
N ALA A 38 8.15 30.44 0.40
CA ALA A 38 7.12 30.89 1.35
C ALA A 38 7.69 31.85 2.39
N GLY A 39 6.85 32.78 2.84
CA GLY A 39 7.15 33.63 3.97
C GLY A 39 7.12 32.87 5.32
N PRO A 40 7.55 33.52 6.42
CA PRO A 40 7.49 32.94 7.76
C PRO A 40 6.06 32.64 8.23
N ASP A 41 5.06 33.27 7.61
CA ASP A 41 3.63 33.08 7.82
C ASP A 41 3.03 31.95 6.97
N GLY A 42 3.85 31.23 6.19
CA GLY A 42 3.42 30.16 5.30
C GLY A 42 2.81 30.63 3.98
N ARG A 43 2.69 31.95 3.72
CA ARG A 43 2.21 32.48 2.45
C ARG A 43 3.21 32.21 1.34
N ILE A 44 2.75 31.68 0.20
CA ILE A 44 3.58 31.46 -0.99
C ILE A 44 3.90 32.81 -1.63
N LEU A 45 5.18 33.12 -1.76
CA LEU A 45 5.71 34.37 -2.31
C LEU A 45 6.12 34.22 -3.77
N ASP A 46 6.63 33.06 -4.16
CA ASP A 46 7.04 32.74 -5.54
C ASP A 46 6.97 31.21 -5.74
N ALA A 47 6.72 30.78 -6.99
CA ALA A 47 6.68 29.39 -7.37
C ALA A 47 7.00 29.21 -8.85
N ASN A 48 7.48 28.01 -9.23
CA ASN A 48 7.66 27.67 -10.62
C ASN A 48 6.33 27.16 -11.26
N PRO A 49 6.25 27.06 -12.60
CA PRO A 49 5.09 26.54 -13.28
C PRO A 49 4.68 25.14 -12.84
N ALA A 50 5.64 24.26 -12.53
CA ALA A 50 5.36 22.90 -12.08
C ALA A 50 4.65 22.87 -10.72
N PHE A 51 4.99 23.75 -9.79
CA PHE A 51 4.27 23.88 -8.53
C PHE A 51 2.81 24.32 -8.76
N LEU A 52 2.60 25.36 -9.56
CA LEU A 52 1.26 25.85 -9.88
C LEU A 52 0.41 24.76 -10.54
N GLN A 53 0.96 24.07 -11.53
CA GLN A 53 0.29 22.93 -12.17
C GLN A 53 -0.03 21.81 -11.19
N MET A 54 0.91 21.46 -10.31
CA MET A 54 0.74 20.42 -9.29
C MET A 54 -0.42 20.73 -8.35
N ILE A 55 -0.60 22.00 -7.96
CA ILE A 55 -1.69 22.43 -7.08
C ILE A 55 -2.98 22.75 -7.85
N GLY A 56 -2.91 22.86 -9.17
CA GLY A 56 -4.06 23.22 -10.01
C GLY A 56 -4.35 24.72 -10.01
N ALA A 57 -3.34 25.56 -9.76
CA ALA A 57 -3.40 27.01 -9.84
C ALA A 57 -2.93 27.52 -11.20
N GLY A 58 -3.55 28.57 -11.70
CA GLY A 58 -3.05 29.28 -12.89
C GLY A 58 -1.99 30.32 -12.56
N SER A 59 -2.00 30.84 -11.34
CA SER A 59 -1.08 31.83 -10.82
C SER A 59 -0.96 31.77 -9.29
N ILE A 60 -0.04 32.54 -8.71
CA ILE A 60 0.11 32.63 -7.26
C ILE A 60 -1.08 33.34 -6.63
N GLU A 61 -1.67 34.32 -7.35
CA GLU A 61 -2.85 35.06 -6.90
C GLU A 61 -4.06 34.14 -6.68
N ASP A 62 -4.22 33.08 -7.48
CA ASP A 62 -5.27 32.10 -7.30
C ASP A 62 -5.18 31.37 -5.94
N MET A 63 -4.01 31.39 -5.33
CA MET A 63 -3.75 30.75 -4.03
C MET A 63 -4.02 31.71 -2.84
N GLU A 64 -4.17 33.02 -3.07
CA GLU A 64 -4.36 34.00 -1.97
C GLU A 64 -5.61 33.72 -1.15
N ASP A 65 -6.72 33.32 -1.80
CA ASP A 65 -7.96 32.94 -1.14
C ASP A 65 -7.91 31.58 -0.44
N HIS A 66 -6.94 30.74 -0.82
CA HIS A 66 -6.79 29.39 -0.29
C HIS A 66 -5.82 29.34 0.90
N GLY A 67 -5.00 30.34 1.13
CA GLY A 67 -4.03 30.46 2.23
C GLY A 67 -3.06 29.27 2.31
N GLY A 68 -1.82 29.48 2.67
CA GLY A 68 -0.82 28.39 2.83
C GLY A 68 -1.28 27.26 3.75
N ASP A 69 -2.08 27.57 4.77
CA ASP A 69 -2.62 26.59 5.72
C ASP A 69 -3.65 25.61 5.11
N LYS A 70 -4.39 26.05 4.08
CA LYS A 70 -5.40 25.20 3.43
C LYS A 70 -4.80 24.24 2.41
N LEU A 71 -3.58 24.50 1.96
CA LEU A 71 -2.85 23.63 1.03
C LEU A 71 -2.55 22.27 1.68
N TRP A 72 -2.28 22.25 2.97
CA TRP A 72 -1.85 21.05 3.68
C TRP A 72 -3.07 20.32 4.30
N VAL A 73 -3.23 19.03 3.99
CA VAL A 73 -4.35 18.23 4.51
C VAL A 73 -4.27 18.07 6.03
N SER A 74 -3.06 17.94 6.57
CA SER A 74 -2.80 17.80 8.01
C SER A 74 -2.01 18.98 8.55
N PRO A 75 -2.63 19.92 9.27
CA PRO A 75 -1.94 21.02 9.91
C PRO A 75 -0.87 20.56 10.91
N SER A 76 -1.11 19.47 11.64
CA SER A 76 -0.14 18.91 12.59
C SER A 76 1.11 18.37 11.89
N ARG A 77 0.93 17.76 10.71
CA ARG A 77 2.04 17.25 9.91
C ARG A 77 2.87 18.40 9.32
N ARG A 78 2.19 19.50 8.94
CA ARG A 78 2.87 20.73 8.50
C ARG A 78 3.67 21.37 9.63
N ALA A 79 3.10 21.50 10.81
CA ALA A 79 3.80 22.03 11.99
C ALA A 79 5.04 21.19 12.35
N GLU A 80 4.95 19.86 12.27
CA GLU A 80 6.09 18.96 12.47
C GLU A 80 7.23 19.25 11.48
N LEU A 81 6.91 19.44 10.19
CA LEU A 81 7.92 19.81 9.19
C LEU A 81 8.59 21.15 9.55
N GLU A 82 7.80 22.17 9.91
CA GLU A 82 8.29 23.51 10.24
C GLU A 82 9.19 23.49 11.48
N GLU A 83 8.83 22.71 12.51
CA GLU A 83 9.68 22.51 13.69
C GLU A 83 11.00 21.83 13.31
N LEU A 84 10.96 20.77 12.51
CA LEU A 84 12.17 20.08 12.05
C LEU A 84 13.08 21.00 11.22
N VAL A 85 12.51 21.81 10.32
CA VAL A 85 13.26 22.78 9.52
C VAL A 85 13.82 23.90 10.41
N ALA A 86 13.05 24.34 11.41
CA ALA A 86 13.52 25.35 12.37
C ALA A 86 14.68 24.84 13.23
N GLU A 87 14.65 23.58 13.62
CA GLU A 87 15.69 22.95 14.43
C GLU A 87 16.95 22.61 13.62
N ARG A 88 16.79 22.00 12.43
CA ARG A 88 17.89 21.41 11.63
C ARG A 88 18.37 22.30 10.48
N GLY A 89 17.62 23.34 10.14
CA GLY A 89 17.87 24.21 9.00
C GLY A 89 17.32 23.66 7.67
N SER A 90 17.25 22.35 7.50
CA SER A 90 16.66 21.70 6.32
C SER A 90 16.11 20.32 6.65
N VAL A 91 15.12 19.88 5.87
CA VAL A 91 14.52 18.55 5.90
C VAL A 91 14.41 18.04 4.46
N HIS A 92 14.69 16.76 4.23
CA HIS A 92 14.65 16.14 2.92
C HIS A 92 13.58 15.04 2.86
N GLU A 93 12.87 14.95 1.74
CA GLU A 93 11.90 13.87 1.45
C GLU A 93 10.86 13.66 2.55
N PHE A 94 10.37 14.75 3.15
CA PHE A 94 9.30 14.67 4.14
C PHE A 94 7.98 14.41 3.42
N GLU A 95 7.36 13.27 3.74
CA GLU A 95 6.08 12.90 3.15
C GLU A 95 4.93 13.66 3.80
N ILE A 96 4.18 14.41 2.99
CA ILE A 96 3.01 15.18 3.41
C ILE A 96 1.94 15.16 2.32
N GLU A 97 0.67 15.30 2.71
CA GLU A 97 -0.45 15.41 1.79
C GLU A 97 -0.82 16.87 1.53
N ALA A 98 -0.93 17.21 0.26
CA ALA A 98 -1.39 18.52 -0.20
C ALA A 98 -2.77 18.42 -0.87
N ARG A 99 -3.57 19.48 -0.74
CA ARG A 99 -4.89 19.61 -1.36
C ARG A 99 -4.80 20.54 -2.53
N ARG A 100 -5.18 20.05 -3.71
CA ARG A 100 -5.31 20.87 -4.93
C ARG A 100 -6.49 21.83 -4.82
N LEU A 101 -6.52 22.85 -5.68
CA LEU A 101 -7.63 23.82 -5.73
C LEU A 101 -8.97 23.17 -6.10
N ASP A 102 -8.97 22.05 -6.84
CA ASP A 102 -10.16 21.26 -7.16
C ASP A 102 -10.66 20.37 -5.99
N GLY A 103 -9.95 20.40 -4.86
CA GLY A 103 -10.24 19.61 -3.67
C GLY A 103 -9.61 18.20 -3.65
N SER A 104 -9.01 17.74 -4.74
CA SER A 104 -8.30 16.45 -4.77
C SER A 104 -7.06 16.49 -3.88
N ILE A 105 -6.64 15.31 -3.39
CA ILE A 105 -5.49 15.17 -2.49
C ILE A 105 -4.38 14.48 -3.25
N ILE A 106 -3.16 15.01 -3.09
CA ILE A 106 -1.92 14.42 -3.59
C ILE A 106 -0.96 14.14 -2.44
N THR A 107 -0.15 13.12 -2.58
CA THR A 107 0.98 12.85 -1.69
C THR A 107 2.25 13.42 -2.30
N VAL A 108 2.94 14.28 -1.57
CA VAL A 108 4.19 14.88 -2.02
C VAL A 108 5.33 14.54 -1.06
N LEU A 109 6.53 14.40 -1.60
CA LEU A 109 7.77 14.44 -0.84
C LEU A 109 8.31 15.86 -0.87
N GLU A 110 8.40 16.49 0.29
CA GLU A 110 8.87 17.86 0.43
C GLU A 110 10.31 17.88 0.93
N THR A 111 11.17 18.58 0.20
CA THR A 111 12.48 19.02 0.68
C THR A 111 12.38 20.50 0.97
N CYS A 112 12.57 20.88 2.23
CA CYS A 112 12.40 22.25 2.71
C CYS A 112 13.63 22.76 3.43
N GLN A 113 13.99 24.02 3.18
CA GLN A 113 15.11 24.70 3.82
C GLN A 113 14.68 26.08 4.31
N ALA A 114 15.09 26.43 5.53
CA ALA A 114 14.87 27.78 6.07
C ALA A 114 16.00 28.74 5.65
N LYS A 115 15.61 29.91 5.15
CA LYS A 115 16.52 31.07 5.01
C LYS A 115 16.44 31.88 6.27
N ARG A 116 17.61 32.12 6.89
CA ARG A 116 17.70 32.92 8.12
C ARG A 116 18.40 34.27 7.87
N SER A 117 18.04 35.26 8.67
CA SER A 117 18.73 36.53 8.76
C SER A 117 20.08 36.36 9.48
N SER A 118 20.89 37.42 9.49
CA SER A 118 22.11 37.50 10.31
C SER A 118 21.84 37.42 11.83
N THR A 119 20.60 37.65 12.25
CA THR A 119 20.15 37.54 13.65
C THR A 119 19.60 36.17 14.01
N GLY A 120 19.52 35.23 13.01
CA GLY A 120 19.03 33.85 13.18
C GLY A 120 17.54 33.70 12.97
N GLU A 121 16.77 34.75 12.71
CA GLU A 121 15.34 34.70 12.45
C GLU A 121 15.06 34.14 11.08
N ILE A 122 14.01 33.30 10.96
CA ILE A 122 13.57 32.72 9.67
C ILE A 122 12.92 33.84 8.85
N GLN A 123 13.45 34.08 7.67
CA GLN A 123 12.95 35.06 6.70
C GLN A 123 12.08 34.44 5.61
N ALA A 124 12.38 33.18 5.21
CA ALA A 124 11.66 32.46 4.19
C ALA A 124 11.94 30.96 4.30
N PHE A 125 11.07 30.19 3.67
CA PHE A 125 11.25 28.76 3.42
C PHE A 125 11.40 28.55 1.91
N TYR A 126 12.33 27.68 1.52
CA TYR A 126 12.50 27.20 0.14
C TYR A 126 12.07 25.75 0.10
N GLY A 127 11.05 25.46 -0.68
CA GLY A 127 10.50 24.11 -0.80
C GLY A 127 10.63 23.55 -2.22
N VAL A 128 10.93 22.26 -2.29
CA VAL A 128 10.84 21.46 -3.51
C VAL A 128 9.87 20.32 -3.24
N LEU A 129 8.85 20.18 -4.08
CA LEU A 129 7.81 19.16 -3.98
C LEU A 129 7.92 18.17 -5.13
N LEU A 130 7.96 16.89 -4.81
CA LEU A 130 7.83 15.80 -5.76
C LEU A 130 6.48 15.11 -5.55
N ASP A 131 5.58 15.17 -6.53
CA ASP A 131 4.32 14.41 -6.51
C ASP A 131 4.62 12.91 -6.67
N VAL A 132 4.28 12.13 -5.65
CA VAL A 132 4.48 10.67 -5.62
C VAL A 132 3.15 9.91 -5.59
N THR A 133 2.02 10.59 -5.85
CA THR A 133 0.67 10.02 -5.75
C THR A 133 0.50 8.80 -6.65
N GLU A 134 0.79 8.92 -7.93
CA GLU A 134 0.69 7.80 -8.87
C GLU A 134 1.69 6.68 -8.53
N ARG A 135 2.92 7.04 -8.19
CA ARG A 135 3.96 6.07 -7.82
C ARG A 135 3.53 5.24 -6.60
N LYS A 136 2.93 5.87 -5.58
CA LYS A 136 2.39 5.16 -4.41
C LYS A 136 1.21 4.27 -4.78
N SER A 137 0.25 4.81 -5.53
CA SER A 137 -0.91 4.05 -6.00
C SER A 137 -0.48 2.81 -6.81
N TRP A 138 0.45 2.94 -7.74
CA TRP A 138 0.96 1.80 -8.50
C TRP A 138 1.70 0.79 -7.63
N ARG A 139 2.48 1.28 -6.64
CA ARG A 139 3.16 0.40 -5.70
C ARG A 139 2.16 -0.39 -4.85
N GLU A 140 1.12 0.25 -4.35
CA GLU A 140 0.04 -0.40 -3.59
C GLU A 140 -0.71 -1.43 -4.46
N GLN A 141 -1.04 -1.09 -5.71
CA GLN A 141 -1.66 -2.01 -6.66
C GLN A 141 -0.75 -3.21 -6.97
N LEU A 142 0.55 -3.00 -7.18
CA LEU A 142 1.51 -4.08 -7.39
C LEU A 142 1.62 -5.00 -6.17
N VAL A 143 1.61 -4.44 -4.97
CA VAL A 143 1.59 -5.23 -3.72
C VAL A 143 0.29 -6.02 -3.64
N GLU A 144 -0.87 -5.41 -3.88
CA GLU A 144 -2.17 -6.09 -3.84
C GLU A 144 -2.23 -7.23 -4.88
N LEU A 145 -1.79 -7.00 -6.11
CA LEU A 145 -1.69 -8.06 -7.14
C LEU A 145 -0.71 -9.16 -6.74
N SER A 146 0.39 -8.82 -6.10
CA SER A 146 1.42 -9.76 -5.65
C SER A 146 0.94 -10.68 -4.53
N VAL A 147 -0.06 -10.25 -3.73
CA VAL A 147 -0.61 -11.03 -2.60
C VAL A 147 -1.90 -11.78 -2.93
N ARG A 148 -2.39 -11.71 -4.18
CA ARG A 148 -3.55 -12.46 -4.64
C ARG A 148 -3.17 -13.74 -5.38
N ASP A 149 -3.97 -14.77 -5.22
CA ASP A 149 -3.92 -15.98 -6.04
C ASP A 149 -4.64 -15.73 -7.37
N PRO A 150 -3.98 -15.86 -8.52
CA PRO A 150 -4.55 -15.49 -9.81
C PRO A 150 -5.72 -16.37 -10.24
N LEU A 151 -5.83 -17.60 -9.73
CA LEU A 151 -6.89 -18.54 -10.08
C LEU A 151 -8.17 -18.24 -9.29
N THR A 152 -8.06 -18.07 -7.98
CA THR A 152 -9.21 -18.00 -7.07
C THR A 152 -9.56 -16.59 -6.63
N GLY A 153 -8.67 -15.61 -6.82
CA GLY A 153 -8.81 -14.24 -6.33
C GLY A 153 -8.64 -14.08 -4.81
N CYS A 154 -8.48 -15.19 -4.07
CA CYS A 154 -8.15 -15.14 -2.64
C CYS A 154 -6.77 -14.56 -2.41
N TYR A 155 -6.43 -14.21 -1.17
CA TYR A 155 -5.04 -13.95 -0.86
C TYR A 155 -4.18 -15.19 -1.07
N ASN A 156 -2.90 -15.00 -1.37
CA ASN A 156 -1.92 -16.08 -1.46
C ASN A 156 -1.02 -16.12 -0.20
N GLN A 157 -0.08 -17.06 -0.15
CA GLN A 157 0.81 -17.23 0.99
C GLN A 157 1.65 -15.96 1.32
N ARG A 158 2.00 -15.14 0.31
CA ARG A 158 2.73 -13.88 0.53
C ARG A 158 1.95 -12.89 1.39
N TYR A 159 0.62 -12.94 1.37
CA TYR A 159 -0.20 -12.14 2.26
C TYR A 159 0.16 -12.41 3.74
N LEU A 160 0.32 -13.67 4.14
CA LEU A 160 0.69 -14.03 5.50
C LEU A 160 2.07 -13.48 5.89
N GLU A 161 3.02 -13.53 4.96
CA GLU A 161 4.37 -12.99 5.15
C GLU A 161 4.33 -11.47 5.35
N ASN A 162 3.58 -10.75 4.51
CA ASN A 162 3.44 -9.29 4.60
C ASN A 162 2.68 -8.86 5.87
N GLN A 163 1.69 -9.65 6.31
CA GLN A 163 0.87 -9.35 7.49
C GLN A 163 1.44 -9.92 8.78
N ARG A 164 2.59 -10.60 8.75
CA ARG A 164 3.18 -11.27 9.91
C ARG A 164 3.27 -10.37 11.13
N HIS A 165 3.82 -9.18 10.98
CA HIS A 165 4.00 -8.24 12.09
C HIS A 165 2.66 -7.87 12.76
N GLU A 166 1.62 -7.65 11.97
CA GLU A 166 0.28 -7.35 12.45
C GLU A 166 -0.40 -8.55 13.13
N LEU A 167 -0.28 -9.73 12.50
CA LEU A 167 -0.85 -10.97 13.02
C LEU A 167 -0.18 -11.42 14.34
N GLU A 168 1.10 -11.10 14.51
CA GLU A 168 1.87 -11.49 15.70
C GLU A 168 1.79 -10.47 16.85
N ARG A 169 1.10 -9.33 16.67
CA ARG A 169 0.91 -8.36 17.77
C ARG A 169 0.27 -9.00 19.01
N PRO A 170 0.77 -8.70 20.22
CA PRO A 170 0.26 -9.30 21.47
C PRO A 170 -1.23 -9.00 21.71
N SER A 171 -1.71 -7.84 21.27
CA SER A 171 -3.11 -7.40 21.45
C SER A 171 -4.09 -8.00 20.45
N ARG A 172 -3.61 -8.73 19.43
CA ARG A 172 -4.48 -9.27 18.38
C ARG A 172 -4.91 -10.69 18.71
N PHE A 173 -6.23 -10.90 18.75
CA PHE A 173 -6.88 -12.18 19.02
C PHE A 173 -7.49 -12.74 17.75
N TRP A 174 -6.94 -13.84 17.26
CA TRP A 174 -7.39 -14.46 16.01
C TRP A 174 -7.15 -15.97 16.01
N GLY A 175 -7.81 -16.65 15.08
CA GLY A 175 -7.64 -18.08 14.87
C GLY A 175 -7.50 -18.38 13.39
N CYS A 176 -7.03 -19.59 13.09
CA CYS A 176 -6.88 -20.10 11.74
C CYS A 176 -7.68 -21.39 11.57
N LEU A 177 -8.42 -21.50 10.46
CA LEU A 177 -8.96 -22.76 9.96
C LEU A 177 -8.17 -23.16 8.71
N ILE A 178 -7.67 -24.39 8.67
CA ILE A 178 -7.14 -25.01 7.46
C ILE A 178 -8.29 -25.80 6.81
N LEU A 179 -8.50 -25.57 5.53
CA LEU A 179 -9.53 -26.18 4.71
C LEU A 179 -8.82 -26.93 3.58
N ASP A 180 -9.09 -28.23 3.44
CA ASP A 180 -8.46 -29.10 2.44
C ASP A 180 -9.52 -29.85 1.63
N LEU A 181 -9.47 -29.70 0.30
CA LEU A 181 -10.44 -30.32 -0.62
C LEU A 181 -10.12 -31.80 -0.82
N VAL A 182 -11.12 -32.63 -0.67
CA VAL A 182 -10.99 -34.07 -0.87
C VAL A 182 -11.36 -34.43 -2.32
N GLY A 183 -10.44 -35.10 -3.02
CA GLY A 183 -10.70 -35.67 -4.34
C GLY A 183 -10.41 -34.73 -5.52
N LEU A 184 -9.79 -33.60 -5.35
CA LEU A 184 -9.40 -32.69 -6.46
C LEU A 184 -8.52 -33.39 -7.49
N LYS A 185 -7.59 -34.24 -7.04
CA LYS A 185 -6.74 -35.05 -7.93
C LYS A 185 -7.56 -35.94 -8.85
N THR A 186 -8.57 -36.59 -8.32
CA THR A 186 -9.47 -37.45 -9.13
C THR A 186 -10.25 -36.65 -10.18
N VAL A 187 -10.70 -35.42 -9.81
CA VAL A 187 -11.34 -34.51 -10.77
C VAL A 187 -10.38 -34.16 -11.91
N ASN A 188 -9.14 -33.79 -11.57
CA ASN A 188 -8.12 -33.45 -12.56
C ASN A 188 -7.81 -34.64 -13.52
N GLU A 189 -7.72 -35.86 -12.98
CA GLU A 189 -7.46 -37.06 -13.76
C GLU A 189 -8.62 -37.46 -14.68
N GLN A 190 -9.85 -37.24 -14.25
CA GLN A 190 -11.05 -37.64 -15.00
C GLN A 190 -11.54 -36.56 -15.97
N PHE A 191 -11.47 -35.30 -15.60
CA PHE A 191 -12.10 -34.19 -16.33
C PHE A 191 -11.12 -33.10 -16.79
N GLY A 192 -9.83 -33.26 -16.48
CA GLY A 192 -8.79 -32.32 -16.86
C GLY A 192 -8.61 -31.19 -15.86
N GLN A 193 -7.47 -30.51 -15.98
CA GLN A 193 -7.04 -29.45 -15.04
C GLN A 193 -7.98 -28.23 -15.03
N GLU A 194 -8.58 -27.90 -16.18
CA GLU A 194 -9.56 -26.79 -16.25
C GLU A 194 -10.78 -27.01 -15.35
N GLU A 195 -11.26 -28.26 -15.23
CA GLU A 195 -12.39 -28.53 -14.32
C GLU A 195 -11.94 -28.49 -12.85
N GLY A 196 -10.74 -28.97 -12.53
CA GLY A 196 -10.16 -28.79 -11.20
C GLY A 196 -10.00 -27.32 -10.82
N ASP A 197 -9.57 -26.48 -11.75
CA ASP A 197 -9.47 -25.03 -11.57
C ASP A 197 -10.85 -24.39 -11.27
N ARG A 198 -11.90 -24.82 -11.99
CA ARG A 198 -13.27 -24.39 -11.71
C ARG A 198 -13.77 -24.85 -10.33
N VAL A 199 -13.38 -26.04 -9.91
CA VAL A 199 -13.68 -26.53 -8.56
C VAL A 199 -13.03 -25.66 -7.51
N LEU A 200 -11.76 -25.32 -7.66
CA LEU A 200 -11.03 -24.42 -6.75
C LEU A 200 -11.68 -23.04 -6.66
N GLN A 201 -12.06 -22.46 -7.81
CA GLN A 201 -12.76 -21.18 -7.85
C GLN A 201 -14.12 -21.23 -7.12
N ARG A 202 -14.90 -22.29 -7.38
CA ARG A 202 -16.21 -22.48 -6.71
C ARG A 202 -16.05 -22.69 -5.21
N PHE A 203 -15.02 -23.41 -4.77
CA PHE A 203 -14.75 -23.59 -3.36
C PHE A 203 -14.36 -22.27 -2.67
N ALA A 204 -13.47 -21.49 -3.27
CA ALA A 204 -13.14 -20.17 -2.77
C ALA A 204 -14.37 -19.27 -2.62
N HIS A 205 -15.26 -19.26 -3.63
CA HIS A 205 -16.53 -18.53 -3.56
C HIS A 205 -17.47 -19.05 -2.46
N PHE A 206 -17.52 -20.36 -2.28
CA PHE A 206 -18.28 -20.95 -1.16
C PHE A 206 -17.78 -20.40 0.19
N VAL A 207 -16.48 -20.46 0.45
CA VAL A 207 -15.93 -19.98 1.72
C VAL A 207 -16.14 -18.46 1.88
N ILE A 208 -15.94 -17.67 0.82
CA ILE A 208 -16.16 -16.21 0.82
C ILE A 208 -17.60 -15.85 1.20
N ARG A 209 -18.60 -16.61 0.75
CA ARG A 209 -20.01 -16.38 1.10
C ARG A 209 -20.34 -16.70 2.56
N HIS A 210 -19.56 -17.57 3.20
CA HIS A 210 -19.79 -18.01 4.59
C HIS A 210 -18.86 -17.38 5.60
N LYS A 211 -17.83 -16.61 5.17
CA LYS A 211 -16.97 -15.82 6.04
C LYS A 211 -17.57 -14.44 6.32
N ARG A 212 -17.10 -13.77 7.36
CA ARG A 212 -17.40 -12.36 7.63
C ARG A 212 -16.55 -11.45 6.74
N ALA A 213 -16.89 -10.16 6.68
CA ALA A 213 -16.14 -9.18 5.89
C ALA A 213 -14.69 -9.04 6.40
N GLU A 214 -14.49 -9.07 7.71
CA GLU A 214 -13.20 -8.98 8.40
C GLU A 214 -12.34 -10.24 8.32
N ASP A 215 -12.95 -11.40 8.02
CA ASP A 215 -12.20 -12.66 7.90
C ASP A 215 -11.41 -12.68 6.57
N VAL A 216 -10.26 -13.32 6.58
CA VAL A 216 -9.35 -13.35 5.43
C VAL A 216 -9.16 -14.78 4.94
N LEU A 217 -9.51 -15.03 3.67
CA LEU A 217 -9.26 -16.31 3.01
C LEU A 217 -7.95 -16.25 2.22
N VAL A 218 -7.07 -17.20 2.49
CA VAL A 218 -5.75 -17.37 1.87
C VAL A 218 -5.68 -18.72 1.22
N ARG A 219 -5.24 -18.81 -0.03
CA ARG A 219 -4.87 -20.08 -0.66
C ARG A 219 -3.39 -20.36 -0.37
N LEU A 220 -3.09 -21.45 0.31
CA LEU A 220 -1.74 -21.83 0.68
C LEU A 220 -1.02 -22.53 -0.48
N GLY A 221 -1.75 -23.26 -1.32
CA GLY A 221 -1.26 -23.95 -2.50
C GLY A 221 -2.17 -25.16 -2.83
N GLY A 222 -2.14 -25.62 -4.07
CA GLY A 222 -2.94 -26.77 -4.47
C GLY A 222 -4.42 -26.62 -4.10
N ASP A 223 -4.90 -27.54 -3.26
CA ASP A 223 -6.24 -27.66 -2.71
C ASP A 223 -6.38 -27.14 -1.26
N GLU A 224 -5.32 -26.58 -0.71
CA GLU A 224 -5.27 -26.13 0.68
C GLU A 224 -5.53 -24.63 0.84
N PHE A 225 -6.47 -24.27 1.74
CA PHE A 225 -6.83 -22.90 2.07
C PHE A 225 -6.73 -22.65 3.57
N ALA A 226 -6.38 -21.42 3.95
CA ALA A 226 -6.43 -20.95 5.32
C ALA A 226 -7.46 -19.82 5.45
N LEU A 227 -8.37 -19.96 6.41
CA LEU A 227 -9.29 -18.88 6.78
C LEU A 227 -8.84 -18.29 8.12
N LEU A 228 -8.35 -17.06 8.08
CA LEU A 228 -8.00 -16.29 9.27
C LEU A 228 -9.24 -15.57 9.78
N VAL A 229 -9.56 -15.75 11.04
CA VAL A 229 -10.76 -15.20 11.66
C VAL A 229 -10.40 -14.42 12.93
N GLU A 230 -10.98 -13.24 13.08
CA GLU A 230 -10.83 -12.48 14.31
C GLU A 230 -11.82 -12.99 15.36
N VAL A 231 -11.31 -13.61 16.43
CA VAL A 231 -12.10 -14.22 17.48
C VAL A 231 -11.46 -13.97 18.83
N ARG A 232 -12.30 -13.77 19.87
CA ARG A 232 -11.83 -13.49 21.23
C ARG A 232 -11.67 -14.74 22.10
N THR A 233 -12.30 -15.84 21.71
CA THR A 233 -12.27 -17.08 22.48
C THR A 233 -12.05 -18.30 21.59
N PRO A 234 -11.36 -19.35 22.07
CA PRO A 234 -11.17 -20.59 21.32
C PRO A 234 -12.46 -21.29 20.89
N ASP A 235 -13.52 -21.20 21.68
CA ASP A 235 -14.81 -21.87 21.41
C ASP A 235 -15.45 -21.36 20.10
N ASN A 236 -15.24 -20.12 19.75
CA ASN A 236 -15.73 -19.56 18.50
C ASN A 236 -15.13 -20.24 17.26
N MET A 237 -13.93 -20.82 17.35
CA MET A 237 -13.29 -21.55 16.26
C MET A 237 -14.11 -22.78 15.87
N LYS A 238 -14.55 -23.56 16.86
CA LYS A 238 -15.39 -24.74 16.64
C LYS A 238 -16.72 -24.38 15.99
N ILE A 239 -17.34 -23.28 16.41
CA ILE A 239 -18.62 -22.80 15.83
C ILE A 239 -18.44 -22.43 14.36
N ILE A 240 -17.34 -21.75 14.02
CA ILE A 240 -17.06 -21.34 12.63
C ILE A 240 -16.76 -22.59 11.77
N ALA A 241 -15.93 -23.51 12.27
CA ALA A 241 -15.64 -24.77 11.59
C ALA A 241 -16.91 -25.58 11.31
N GLN A 242 -17.75 -25.77 12.34
CA GLN A 242 -19.01 -26.51 12.21
C GLN A 242 -19.96 -25.85 11.21
N ARG A 243 -20.09 -24.53 11.24
CA ARG A 243 -20.92 -23.80 10.26
C ARG A 243 -20.49 -24.06 8.82
N LEU A 244 -19.18 -24.07 8.52
CA LEU A 244 -18.68 -24.38 7.18
C LEU A 244 -18.99 -25.84 6.80
N LEU A 245 -18.78 -26.78 7.72
CA LEU A 245 -19.07 -28.20 7.50
C LEU A 245 -20.57 -28.47 7.28
N ASP A 246 -21.45 -27.81 8.04
CA ASP A 246 -22.91 -27.98 7.90
C ASP A 246 -23.44 -27.50 6.53
N HIS A 247 -22.84 -26.47 5.95
CA HIS A 247 -23.21 -25.95 4.62
C HIS A 247 -22.49 -26.66 3.47
N GLY A 248 -21.35 -27.31 3.76
CA GLY A 248 -20.51 -27.97 2.76
C GLY A 248 -21.25 -28.96 1.86
N PRO A 249 -21.99 -29.95 2.40
CA PRO A 249 -22.62 -31.00 1.60
C PRO A 249 -23.60 -30.50 0.53
N GLN A 250 -24.17 -29.32 0.72
CA GLN A 250 -25.17 -28.75 -0.22
C GLN A 250 -24.60 -27.67 -1.12
N GLN A 251 -23.50 -27.02 -0.77
CA GLN A 251 -23.04 -25.79 -1.41
C GLN A 251 -21.58 -25.83 -1.86
N ALA A 252 -20.74 -26.66 -1.23
CA ALA A 252 -19.36 -26.82 -1.67
C ALA A 252 -19.27 -27.72 -2.92
N PRO A 253 -18.32 -27.48 -3.84
CA PRO A 253 -18.17 -28.26 -5.05
C PRO A 253 -17.63 -29.68 -4.82
N LEU A 254 -16.91 -29.89 -3.72
CA LEU A 254 -16.36 -31.16 -3.24
C LEU A 254 -16.45 -31.24 -1.71
N ALA A 255 -16.31 -32.43 -1.17
CA ALA A 255 -16.08 -32.62 0.24
C ALA A 255 -14.74 -31.96 0.64
N PHE A 256 -14.67 -31.50 1.89
CA PHE A 256 -13.45 -30.89 2.42
C PHE A 256 -13.30 -31.18 3.91
N GLY A 257 -12.05 -31.25 4.34
CA GLY A 257 -11.70 -31.31 5.76
C GLY A 257 -11.51 -29.93 6.37
N VAL A 258 -11.70 -29.83 7.69
CA VAL A 258 -11.46 -28.61 8.44
C VAL A 258 -10.69 -28.95 9.71
N GLY A 259 -9.52 -28.30 9.87
CA GLY A 259 -8.81 -28.25 11.13
C GLY A 259 -8.67 -26.82 11.60
N TYR A 260 -8.62 -26.56 12.90
CA TYR A 260 -8.54 -25.20 13.40
C TYR A 260 -7.63 -25.05 14.62
N ALA A 261 -7.09 -23.84 14.77
CA ALA A 261 -6.33 -23.45 15.95
C ALA A 261 -6.59 -21.99 16.31
N TYR A 262 -6.68 -21.73 17.62
CA TYR A 262 -6.71 -20.40 18.20
C TYR A 262 -5.28 -19.97 18.54
N ARG A 263 -4.88 -18.74 18.21
CA ARG A 263 -3.54 -18.22 18.47
C ARG A 263 -3.30 -18.07 19.98
N LYS A 264 -2.16 -18.60 20.45
CA LYS A 264 -1.68 -18.42 21.82
C LYS A 264 -0.84 -17.15 21.92
N PRO A 265 -0.76 -16.48 23.08
CA PRO A 265 0.14 -15.34 23.27
C PRO A 265 1.58 -15.68 22.91
N GLY A 266 2.22 -14.83 22.09
CA GLY A 266 3.61 -15.04 21.62
C GLY A 266 3.78 -16.07 20.50
N GLU A 267 2.71 -16.73 20.05
CA GLU A 267 2.76 -17.73 18.99
C GLU A 267 2.94 -17.05 17.62
N LYS A 268 3.80 -17.61 16.78
CA LYS A 268 4.06 -17.15 15.43
C LYS A 268 3.03 -17.69 14.44
N VAL A 269 2.89 -17.03 13.28
CA VAL A 269 1.93 -17.43 12.22
C VAL A 269 2.13 -18.88 11.80
N GLU A 270 3.37 -19.31 11.57
CA GLU A 270 3.67 -20.67 11.13
C GLU A 270 3.27 -21.73 12.16
N GLN A 271 3.41 -21.42 13.44
CA GLN A 271 3.07 -22.35 14.52
C GLN A 271 1.56 -22.58 14.63
N ILE A 272 0.75 -21.52 14.45
CA ILE A 272 -0.71 -21.68 14.47
C ILE A 272 -1.19 -22.43 13.23
N LEU A 273 -0.64 -22.15 12.02
CA LEU A 273 -0.95 -22.91 10.82
C LEU A 273 -0.63 -24.39 11.00
N ALA A 274 0.55 -24.72 11.53
CA ALA A 274 0.95 -26.09 11.78
C ALA A 274 0.01 -26.81 12.78
N ARG A 275 -0.47 -26.10 13.83
CA ARG A 275 -1.45 -26.69 14.78
C ARG A 275 -2.82 -26.89 14.15
N ALA A 276 -3.29 -25.96 13.33
CA ALA A 276 -4.54 -26.12 12.61
C ALA A 276 -4.48 -27.29 11.61
N ASN A 277 -3.33 -27.45 10.93
CA ASN A 277 -3.12 -28.59 10.03
C ASN A 277 -3.05 -29.93 10.79
N GLN A 278 -2.40 -29.95 11.96
CA GLN A 278 -2.38 -31.16 12.82
C GLN A 278 -3.78 -31.54 13.29
N ASP A 279 -4.64 -30.56 13.60
CA ASP A 279 -6.04 -30.78 13.98
C ASP A 279 -6.84 -31.38 12.81
N LEU A 280 -6.62 -30.89 11.59
CA LEU A 280 -7.21 -31.45 10.35
C LEU A 280 -6.81 -32.92 10.16
N LEU A 281 -5.52 -33.26 10.27
CA LEU A 281 -5.04 -34.63 10.12
C LEU A 281 -5.62 -35.57 11.18
N ASN A 282 -5.78 -35.11 12.40
CA ASN A 282 -6.39 -35.87 13.49
C ASN A 282 -7.88 -36.16 13.20
N ALA A 283 -8.62 -35.19 12.68
CA ALA A 283 -10.01 -35.34 12.29
C ALA A 283 -10.18 -36.37 11.16
N GLN A 284 -9.38 -36.28 10.10
CA GLN A 284 -9.38 -37.21 8.98
C GLN A 284 -8.96 -38.63 9.38
N GLY A 285 -7.94 -38.76 10.28
CA GLY A 285 -7.48 -40.04 10.81
C GLY A 285 -8.52 -40.72 11.71
N GLY A 286 -9.33 -39.92 12.42
CA GLY A 286 -10.44 -40.41 13.26
C GLY A 286 -11.56 -41.02 12.44
N ASP A 287 -11.95 -40.39 11.33
CA ASP A 287 -13.00 -40.87 10.44
C ASP A 287 -12.61 -42.18 9.73
N ALA A 288 -11.36 -42.29 9.25
CA ALA A 288 -10.82 -43.51 8.66
C ALA A 288 -10.78 -44.72 9.63
N LEU A 289 -10.62 -44.46 10.93
CA LEU A 289 -10.68 -45.49 11.98
C LEU A 289 -12.11 -45.86 12.37
N GLN A 290 -13.09 -44.94 12.25
CA GLN A 290 -14.51 -45.23 12.45
C GLN A 290 -15.11 -46.04 11.28
N GLU A 291 -14.77 -45.71 10.06
CA GLU A 291 -15.17 -46.52 8.88
C GLU A 291 -14.65 -47.96 8.93
N ARG A 292 -13.41 -48.18 9.45
CA ARG A 292 -12.85 -49.53 9.64
C ARG A 292 -13.47 -50.31 10.82
N ARG A 293 -14.16 -49.66 11.73
CA ARG A 293 -14.86 -50.30 12.87
C ARG A 293 -16.31 -50.67 12.56
N ASN A 294 -16.86 -50.15 11.46
CA ASN A 294 -18.24 -50.38 11.02
C ASN A 294 -18.36 -51.38 9.85
N ILE A 295 -17.23 -51.99 9.46
CA ILE A 295 -17.14 -53.16 8.57
C ILE A 295 -16.77 -54.38 9.39
#